data_86780381fbbc9a1f7012065ce439dbc8
#
_entry.id   86780381fbbc9a1f7012065ce439dbc8
#
_cell.length_a   1.000
_cell.length_b   1.000
_cell.length_c   1.000
_cell.angle_alpha   90.00
_cell.angle_beta   90.00
_cell.angle_gamma   90.00
#
_symmetry.space_group_name_H-M   'P 1'
#
loop_
_entity.id
_entity.type
_entity.pdbx_description
1 polymer ?
#
loop_
_entity_poly.entity_id
_entity_poly.type
_entity_poly.pdbx_seq_one_letter_code
_entity_poly.pdbx_strand_id
1 'polypeptide(L)'
;MPVEPKFGVGRVTRFYVPLMLQGFAQSLSYPLVAGIVTHGVHGVNALTAFSQGLMIMFMIGALGLGLVTTGMVFAKTWLGYVTFRRLNALMMLVLVSLQCVPALPPFNSWIFEGFFNLPLDLAEVSRWTLVLGSVMNAGFFVRNVPMVVLFNNLESGKANTATLLRIAATLACSAVFPRIGWVGPYWGLLALTFGVWLETIVTWFYARPFVAALPNRPKQEGGAMLPLPVSASSLLVEQFRFTLPLALGGFLLACSPLVIAAFVSRSADAADMLAIHYVTLGVANPVSFAALRIQTVAVKFLPEYAGDRRLLVYAVVVGLLLGIIPLAFATPLIGEWYFGEFQNMPPRIIGTARLAIGIYSLICVIHAVRARIEGIAAARKRPRAVMWGQIAYTTALFLVCAALLPIGCPGWVIAISAIFVAPICVTIAVYMALAHE
;
A
#
# COMPACT_ATOMS: atom_id res chain seq x y z
N MET A 1 -25.58 12.57 14.95
CA MET A 1 -24.33 11.85 14.60
C MET A 1 -24.71 10.46 14.15
N PRO A 2 -24.20 9.94 13.02
CA PRO A 2 -24.42 8.54 12.70
C PRO A 2 -23.83 7.69 13.83
N VAL A 3 -24.64 6.78 14.36
CA VAL A 3 -24.24 5.87 15.44
C VAL A 3 -23.07 5.02 14.92
N GLU A 4 -21.91 5.08 15.58
CA GLU A 4 -20.77 4.24 15.23
C GLU A 4 -21.17 2.77 15.40
N PRO A 5 -20.83 1.90 14.42
CA PRO A 5 -21.26 0.52 14.47
C PRO A 5 -20.58 -0.20 15.64
N LYS A 6 -21.39 -0.77 16.54
CA LYS A 6 -20.89 -1.58 17.65
C LYS A 6 -20.11 -2.80 17.13
N PHE A 7 -19.06 -3.18 17.86
CA PHE A 7 -18.28 -4.37 17.56
C PHE A 7 -19.16 -5.64 17.63
N GLY A 8 -19.07 -6.45 16.58
CA GLY A 8 -19.66 -7.78 16.54
C GLY A 8 -18.84 -8.61 15.55
N VAL A 9 -18.33 -9.78 15.98
CA VAL A 9 -17.39 -10.59 15.18
C VAL A 9 -17.88 -10.81 13.76
N GLY A 10 -19.14 -11.24 13.56
CA GLY A 10 -19.69 -11.48 12.23
C GLY A 10 -19.76 -10.21 11.37
N ARG A 11 -20.10 -9.04 11.97
CA ARG A 11 -20.16 -7.76 11.27
C ARG A 11 -18.76 -7.28 10.87
N VAL A 12 -17.80 -7.41 11.77
CA VAL A 12 -16.40 -7.04 11.53
C VAL A 12 -15.82 -7.95 10.45
N THR A 13 -16.04 -9.27 10.50
CA THR A 13 -15.55 -10.23 9.51
C THR A 13 -16.17 -9.97 8.14
N ARG A 14 -17.47 -9.68 8.05
CA ARG A 14 -18.15 -9.33 6.79
C ARG A 14 -17.56 -8.06 6.16
N PHE A 15 -17.12 -7.10 6.98
CA PHE A 15 -16.45 -5.90 6.51
C PHE A 15 -14.98 -6.15 6.17
N TYR A 16 -14.27 -6.96 6.98
CA TYR A 16 -12.83 -7.20 6.83
C TYR A 16 -12.48 -8.12 5.64
N VAL A 17 -13.22 -9.22 5.42
CA VAL A 17 -12.90 -10.21 4.37
C VAL A 17 -12.77 -9.57 2.98
N PRO A 18 -13.68 -8.71 2.52
CA PRO A 18 -13.49 -7.99 1.26
C PRO A 18 -12.24 -7.08 1.23
N LEU A 19 -11.93 -6.42 2.34
CA LEU A 19 -10.71 -5.60 2.46
C LEU A 19 -9.44 -6.44 2.42
N MET A 20 -9.46 -7.60 3.06
CA MET A 20 -8.39 -8.58 3.03
C MET A 20 -8.11 -9.04 1.59
N LEU A 21 -9.16 -9.46 0.87
CA LEU A 21 -9.05 -9.84 -0.55
C LEU A 21 -8.54 -8.69 -1.42
N GLN A 22 -8.98 -7.46 -1.16
CA GLN A 22 -8.44 -6.27 -1.81
C GLN A 22 -6.94 -6.08 -1.55
N GLY A 23 -6.48 -6.35 -0.32
CA GLY A 23 -5.06 -6.31 0.05
C GLY A 23 -4.23 -7.32 -0.74
N PHE A 24 -4.68 -8.58 -0.84
CA PHE A 24 -4.07 -9.60 -1.69
C PHE A 24 -4.01 -9.16 -3.15
N ALA A 25 -5.13 -8.74 -3.67
CA ALA A 25 -5.32 -8.36 -5.05
C ALA A 25 -4.39 -7.21 -5.48
N GLN A 26 -4.09 -6.29 -4.57
CA GLN A 26 -3.20 -5.17 -4.83
C GLN A 26 -1.78 -5.61 -5.22
N SER A 27 -1.28 -6.69 -4.61
CA SER A 27 0.06 -7.23 -4.87
C SER A 27 0.17 -7.99 -6.19
N LEU A 28 -0.96 -8.47 -6.74
CA LEU A 28 -0.96 -9.27 -7.97
C LEU A 28 -0.89 -8.44 -9.26
N SER A 29 -1.25 -7.17 -9.21
CA SER A 29 -1.39 -6.34 -10.42
C SER A 29 -0.09 -6.20 -11.22
N TYR A 30 1.06 -6.09 -10.54
CA TYR A 30 2.36 -5.89 -11.21
C TYR A 30 2.92 -7.16 -11.85
N PRO A 31 2.96 -8.32 -11.17
CA PRO A 31 3.33 -9.57 -11.80
C PRO A 31 2.52 -9.90 -13.06
N LEU A 32 1.25 -9.50 -13.11
CA LEU A 32 0.39 -9.78 -14.27
C LEU A 32 0.87 -9.08 -15.54
N VAL A 33 1.46 -7.88 -15.45
CA VAL A 33 1.93 -7.16 -16.64
C VAL A 33 3.37 -7.45 -17.01
N ALA A 34 4.11 -8.17 -16.17
CA ALA A 34 5.51 -8.51 -16.43
C ALA A 34 5.67 -9.22 -17.79
N GLY A 35 4.76 -10.13 -18.14
CA GLY A 35 4.74 -10.80 -19.44
C GLY A 35 4.60 -9.83 -20.61
N ILE A 36 3.73 -8.81 -20.52
CA ILE A 36 3.61 -7.78 -21.58
C ILE A 36 4.94 -7.05 -21.76
N VAL A 37 5.58 -6.68 -20.64
CA VAL A 37 6.82 -5.88 -20.65
C VAL A 37 7.98 -6.67 -21.21
N THR A 38 8.15 -7.93 -20.80
CA THR A 38 9.29 -8.79 -21.19
C THR A 38 9.23 -9.29 -22.62
N HIS A 39 8.07 -9.31 -23.27
CA HIS A 39 7.94 -9.62 -24.68
C HIS A 39 8.34 -8.45 -25.61
N GLY A 40 8.65 -7.27 -25.06
CA GLY A 40 9.17 -6.13 -25.84
C GLY A 40 10.64 -6.25 -26.22
N VAL A 41 11.14 -5.28 -26.96
CA VAL A 41 12.48 -5.28 -27.60
C VAL A 41 13.62 -5.50 -26.61
N HIS A 42 13.56 -4.94 -25.40
CA HIS A 42 14.62 -5.04 -24.39
C HIS A 42 14.45 -6.23 -23.43
N GLY A 43 13.41 -7.05 -23.60
CA GLY A 43 13.18 -8.25 -22.80
C GLY A 43 13.12 -7.98 -21.30
N VAL A 44 13.85 -8.78 -20.51
CA VAL A 44 13.90 -8.66 -19.03
C VAL A 44 14.52 -7.33 -18.58
N ASN A 45 15.42 -6.74 -19.37
CA ASN A 45 16.02 -5.44 -19.04
C ASN A 45 14.96 -4.31 -19.03
N ALA A 46 13.99 -4.39 -19.97
CA ALA A 46 12.86 -3.47 -19.97
C ALA A 46 12.01 -3.57 -18.69
N LEU A 47 11.85 -4.78 -18.12
CA LEU A 47 11.13 -4.96 -16.86
C LEU A 47 11.86 -4.30 -15.69
N THR A 48 13.20 -4.35 -15.67
CA THR A 48 14.01 -3.68 -14.66
C THR A 48 13.80 -2.17 -14.75
N ALA A 49 13.96 -1.58 -15.93
CA ALA A 49 13.76 -0.14 -16.16
C ALA A 49 12.32 0.30 -15.82
N PHE A 50 11.33 -0.46 -16.25
CA PHE A 50 9.92 -0.26 -15.92
C PHE A 50 9.68 -0.25 -14.40
N SER A 51 10.27 -1.22 -13.68
CA SER A 51 10.14 -1.32 -12.24
C SER A 51 10.77 -0.14 -11.50
N GLN A 52 11.89 0.41 -11.99
CA GLN A 52 12.53 1.60 -11.41
C GLN A 52 11.63 2.83 -11.55
N GLY A 53 11.05 3.05 -12.73
CA GLY A 53 10.08 4.13 -12.93
C GLY A 53 8.86 4.01 -12.01
N LEU A 54 8.30 2.79 -11.87
CA LEU A 54 7.20 2.51 -10.96
C LEU A 54 7.58 2.70 -9.48
N MET A 55 8.80 2.33 -9.09
CA MET A 55 9.26 2.47 -7.71
C MET A 55 9.25 3.94 -7.26
N ILE A 56 9.76 4.85 -8.10
CA ILE A 56 9.71 6.29 -7.82
C ILE A 56 8.28 6.78 -7.76
N MET A 57 7.43 6.34 -8.71
CA MET A 57 6.00 6.67 -8.72
C MET A 57 5.32 6.25 -7.40
N PHE A 58 5.57 5.04 -6.91
CA PHE A 58 4.98 4.56 -5.65
C PHE A 58 5.53 5.28 -4.44
N MET A 59 6.81 5.61 -4.42
CA MET A 59 7.41 6.35 -3.32
C MET A 59 6.77 7.74 -3.18
N ILE A 60 6.54 8.44 -4.30
CA ILE A 60 5.83 9.72 -4.29
C ILE A 60 4.34 9.53 -3.99
N GLY A 61 3.71 8.50 -4.59
CA GLY A 61 2.31 8.14 -4.35
C GLY A 61 2.02 7.78 -2.89
N ALA A 62 3.03 7.28 -2.15
CA ALA A 62 2.91 6.95 -0.74
C ALA A 62 2.60 8.17 0.15
N LEU A 63 2.96 9.38 -0.29
CA LEU A 63 2.49 10.63 0.34
C LEU A 63 0.95 10.79 0.30
N GLY A 64 0.26 10.06 -0.57
CA GLY A 64 -1.20 10.00 -0.63
C GLY A 64 -1.86 8.93 0.26
N LEU A 65 -1.09 8.02 0.87
CA LEU A 65 -1.64 6.89 1.63
C LEU A 65 -2.55 7.31 2.79
N GLY A 66 -2.26 8.45 3.44
CA GLY A 66 -3.08 8.98 4.52
C GLY A 66 -4.47 9.48 4.11
N LEU A 67 -4.71 9.74 2.82
CA LEU A 67 -5.97 10.34 2.34
C LEU A 67 -7.18 9.46 2.60
N VAL A 68 -7.10 8.15 2.40
CA VAL A 68 -8.23 7.25 2.69
C VAL A 68 -8.61 7.31 4.16
N THR A 69 -7.63 7.30 5.06
CA THR A 69 -7.86 7.43 6.51
C THR A 69 -8.47 8.79 6.85
N THR A 70 -7.95 9.88 6.27
CA THR A 70 -8.52 11.24 6.44
C THR A 70 -9.98 11.27 5.99
N GLY A 71 -10.28 10.73 4.83
CA GLY A 71 -11.63 10.66 4.32
C GLY A 71 -12.57 9.85 5.22
N MET A 72 -12.12 8.71 5.76
CA MET A 72 -12.93 7.91 6.68
C MET A 72 -13.26 8.65 7.99
N VAL A 73 -12.36 9.51 8.45
CA VAL A 73 -12.56 10.30 9.67
C VAL A 73 -13.48 11.49 9.41
N PHE A 74 -13.28 12.21 8.32
CA PHE A 74 -13.92 13.53 8.09
C PHE A 74 -15.10 13.50 7.10
N ALA A 75 -15.11 12.60 6.09
CA ALA A 75 -16.13 12.59 5.03
C ALA A 75 -17.41 11.83 5.44
N LYS A 76 -17.93 12.10 6.65
CA LYS A 76 -19.18 11.52 7.19
C LYS A 76 -20.40 12.42 6.95
N THR A 77 -20.20 13.67 6.54
CA THR A 77 -21.23 14.68 6.24
C THR A 77 -20.96 15.28 4.86
N TRP A 78 -21.94 15.95 4.27
CA TRP A 78 -21.78 16.61 2.97
C TRP A 78 -20.62 17.61 2.95
N LEU A 79 -20.51 18.48 3.94
CA LEU A 79 -19.42 19.45 4.03
C LEU A 79 -18.06 18.75 4.14
N GLY A 80 -17.95 17.76 5.03
CA GLY A 80 -16.73 16.94 5.19
C GLY A 80 -16.33 16.21 3.90
N TYR A 81 -17.30 15.67 3.15
CA TYR A 81 -17.09 15.04 1.87
C TYR A 81 -16.58 16.01 0.80
N VAL A 82 -17.20 17.18 0.66
CA VAL A 82 -16.81 18.19 -0.34
C VAL A 82 -15.41 18.75 -0.06
N THR A 83 -15.11 19.04 1.20
CA THR A 83 -13.77 19.51 1.61
C THR A 83 -12.72 18.43 1.41
N PHE A 84 -13.02 17.17 1.75
CA PHE A 84 -12.13 16.04 1.49
C PHE A 84 -11.88 15.84 -0.02
N ARG A 85 -12.91 15.93 -0.85
CA ARG A 85 -12.75 15.84 -2.32
C ARG A 85 -11.81 16.94 -2.85
N ARG A 86 -11.89 18.16 -2.32
CA ARG A 86 -10.98 19.26 -2.67
C ARG A 86 -9.56 18.98 -2.20
N LEU A 87 -9.38 18.55 -0.96
CA LEU A 87 -8.07 18.18 -0.43
C LEU A 87 -7.43 17.07 -1.29
N ASN A 88 -8.18 16.02 -1.60
CA ASN A 88 -7.71 14.91 -2.43
C ASN A 88 -7.30 15.38 -3.84
N ALA A 89 -8.07 16.30 -4.44
CA ALA A 89 -7.74 16.88 -5.75
C ALA A 89 -6.47 17.76 -5.70
N LEU A 90 -6.31 18.58 -4.65
CA LEU A 90 -5.10 19.39 -4.44
C LEU A 90 -3.87 18.50 -4.23
N MET A 91 -3.97 17.50 -3.37
CA MET A 91 -2.88 16.53 -3.14
C MET A 91 -2.54 15.75 -4.42
N MET A 92 -3.56 15.34 -5.19
CA MET A 92 -3.36 14.71 -6.50
C MET A 92 -2.55 15.63 -7.41
N LEU A 93 -2.97 16.88 -7.58
CA LEU A 93 -2.29 17.84 -8.47
C LEU A 93 -0.83 18.03 -8.04
N VAL A 94 -0.58 18.25 -6.76
CA VAL A 94 0.79 18.46 -6.23
C VAL A 94 1.64 17.20 -6.41
N LEU A 95 1.14 16.02 -6.04
CA LEU A 95 1.94 14.79 -6.05
C LEU A 95 2.14 14.24 -7.47
N VAL A 96 1.16 14.38 -8.35
CA VAL A 96 1.30 14.02 -9.77
C VAL A 96 2.28 14.96 -10.47
N SER A 97 2.25 16.27 -10.16
CA SER A 97 3.26 17.22 -10.66
C SER A 97 4.65 16.91 -10.10
N LEU A 98 4.77 16.65 -8.81
CA LEU A 98 6.02 16.26 -8.17
C LEU A 98 6.60 14.98 -8.78
N GLN A 99 5.76 14.01 -9.15
CA GLN A 99 6.16 12.77 -9.82
C GLN A 99 6.83 13.02 -11.17
N CYS A 100 6.47 14.07 -11.89
CA CYS A 100 7.07 14.40 -13.17
C CYS A 100 8.44 15.09 -13.02
N VAL A 101 8.76 15.67 -11.86
CA VAL A 101 10.04 16.39 -11.65
C VAL A 101 11.27 15.50 -11.90
N PRO A 102 11.36 14.25 -11.37
CA PRO A 102 12.50 13.37 -11.64
C PRO A 102 12.69 13.00 -13.11
N ALA A 103 11.68 13.21 -13.96
CA ALA A 103 11.79 12.95 -15.38
C ALA A 103 12.31 14.16 -16.19
N LEU A 104 12.47 15.32 -15.54
CA LEU A 104 12.97 16.53 -16.19
C LEU A 104 14.50 16.60 -16.16
N PRO A 105 15.17 17.17 -17.19
CA PRO A 105 16.60 17.47 -17.12
C PRO A 105 16.88 18.54 -16.04
N PRO A 106 17.97 18.43 -15.27
CA PRO A 106 19.00 17.38 -15.26
C PRO A 106 18.69 16.19 -14.33
N PHE A 107 17.53 16.18 -13.64
CA PHE A 107 17.21 15.17 -12.63
C PHE A 107 17.12 13.75 -13.21
N ASN A 108 16.64 13.61 -14.46
CA ASN A 108 16.48 12.30 -15.11
C ASN A 108 17.84 11.58 -15.26
N SER A 109 18.88 12.27 -15.74
CA SER A 109 20.22 11.66 -15.87
C SER A 109 20.83 11.33 -14.51
N TRP A 110 20.72 12.26 -13.54
CA TRP A 110 21.23 12.00 -12.21
C TRP A 110 20.55 10.80 -11.53
N ILE A 111 19.23 10.63 -11.69
CA ILE A 111 18.47 9.56 -11.05
C ILE A 111 18.63 8.24 -11.81
N PHE A 112 18.31 8.23 -13.12
CA PHE A 112 18.24 6.97 -13.85
C PHE A 112 19.61 6.48 -14.33
N GLU A 113 20.47 7.37 -14.80
CA GLU A 113 21.82 7.02 -15.26
C GLU A 113 22.81 7.01 -14.10
N GLY A 114 22.79 8.04 -13.24
CA GLY A 114 23.75 8.16 -12.13
C GLY A 114 23.42 7.26 -10.94
N PHE A 115 22.22 7.38 -10.36
CA PHE A 115 21.88 6.64 -9.14
C PHE A 115 21.47 5.17 -9.42
N PHE A 116 20.68 4.90 -10.46
CA PHE A 116 20.27 3.55 -10.86
C PHE A 116 21.26 2.88 -11.83
N ASN A 117 22.23 3.61 -12.36
CA ASN A 117 23.23 3.14 -13.31
C ASN A 117 22.61 2.40 -14.52
N LEU A 118 21.54 2.97 -15.08
CA LEU A 118 20.87 2.41 -16.26
C LEU A 118 21.54 2.94 -17.55
N PRO A 119 21.69 2.09 -18.59
CA PRO A 119 22.01 2.53 -19.95
C PRO A 119 20.97 3.56 -20.44
N LEU A 120 21.37 4.46 -21.35
CA LEU A 120 20.55 5.57 -21.84
C LEU A 120 19.17 5.13 -22.36
N ASP A 121 19.12 4.04 -23.14
CA ASP A 121 17.89 3.46 -23.68
C ASP A 121 16.93 2.97 -22.60
N LEU A 122 17.46 2.34 -21.54
CA LEU A 122 16.68 1.88 -20.39
C LEU A 122 16.33 3.02 -19.43
N ALA A 123 17.18 4.02 -19.28
CA ALA A 123 16.89 5.24 -18.53
C ALA A 123 15.68 5.98 -19.13
N GLU A 124 15.59 6.02 -20.46
CA GLU A 124 14.43 6.60 -21.14
C GLU A 124 13.15 5.81 -20.91
N VAL A 125 13.21 4.49 -20.91
CA VAL A 125 12.06 3.64 -20.52
C VAL A 125 11.58 3.95 -19.11
N SER A 126 12.50 4.08 -18.14
CA SER A 126 12.17 4.42 -16.74
C SER A 126 11.53 5.80 -16.63
N ARG A 127 12.10 6.79 -17.33
CA ARG A 127 11.60 8.16 -17.41
C ARG A 127 10.17 8.22 -17.93
N TRP A 128 9.90 7.61 -19.07
CA TRP A 128 8.56 7.61 -19.65
C TRP A 128 7.57 6.78 -18.85
N THR A 129 8.00 5.68 -18.22
CA THR A 129 7.17 4.92 -17.30
C THR A 129 6.73 5.80 -16.12
N LEU A 130 7.63 6.62 -15.59
CA LEU A 130 7.32 7.55 -14.50
C LEU A 130 6.33 8.64 -14.96
N VAL A 131 6.56 9.28 -16.12
CA VAL A 131 5.70 10.35 -16.64
C VAL A 131 4.30 9.81 -16.98
N LEU A 132 4.21 8.74 -17.78
CA LEU A 132 2.93 8.16 -18.16
C LEU A 132 2.22 7.49 -16.97
N GLY A 133 2.99 6.96 -16.00
CA GLY A 133 2.47 6.46 -14.73
C GLY A 133 1.74 7.50 -13.89
N SER A 134 1.94 8.80 -14.18
CA SER A 134 1.19 9.88 -13.54
C SER A 134 -0.32 9.78 -13.78
N VAL A 135 -0.74 9.31 -14.95
CA VAL A 135 -2.15 9.06 -15.29
C VAL A 135 -2.73 7.94 -14.44
N MET A 136 -1.95 6.87 -14.21
CA MET A 136 -2.36 5.79 -13.32
C MET A 136 -2.44 6.27 -11.87
N ASN A 137 -1.45 7.07 -11.42
CA ASN A 137 -1.43 7.61 -10.06
C ASN A 137 -2.61 8.57 -9.82
N ALA A 138 -2.94 9.42 -10.79
CA ALA A 138 -4.14 10.26 -10.76
C ALA A 138 -5.42 9.41 -10.57
N GLY A 139 -5.53 8.26 -11.27
CA GLY A 139 -6.62 7.31 -11.10
C GLY A 139 -6.76 6.81 -9.67
N PHE A 140 -5.65 6.49 -8.98
CA PHE A 140 -5.68 6.10 -7.56
C PHE A 140 -6.19 7.23 -6.66
N PHE A 141 -5.81 8.48 -6.89
CA PHE A 141 -6.34 9.61 -6.14
C PHE A 141 -7.83 9.81 -6.39
N VAL A 142 -8.27 9.80 -7.64
CA VAL A 142 -9.71 9.95 -7.97
C VAL A 142 -10.53 8.85 -7.33
N ARG A 143 -10.01 7.61 -7.29
CA ARG A 143 -10.65 6.45 -6.65
C ARG A 143 -10.81 6.61 -5.13
N ASN A 144 -9.89 7.29 -4.44
CA ASN A 144 -9.94 7.44 -2.98
C ASN A 144 -11.28 8.02 -2.51
N VAL A 145 -11.84 8.97 -3.25
CA VAL A 145 -13.07 9.67 -2.86
C VAL A 145 -14.28 8.73 -2.77
N PRO A 146 -14.67 7.98 -3.82
CA PRO A 146 -15.78 7.04 -3.74
C PRO A 146 -15.47 5.85 -2.82
N MET A 147 -14.21 5.40 -2.73
CA MET A 147 -13.78 4.33 -1.85
C MET A 147 -14.07 4.65 -0.38
N VAL A 148 -13.74 5.87 0.06
CA VAL A 148 -14.03 6.37 1.41
C VAL A 148 -15.52 6.36 1.71
N VAL A 149 -16.35 6.77 0.76
CA VAL A 149 -17.82 6.75 0.92
C VAL A 149 -18.32 5.31 1.12
N LEU A 150 -17.83 4.35 0.35
CA LEU A 150 -18.19 2.94 0.51
C LEU A 150 -17.74 2.40 1.88
N PHE A 151 -16.52 2.70 2.31
CA PHE A 151 -16.01 2.25 3.62
C PHE A 151 -16.79 2.88 4.79
N ASN A 152 -17.17 4.16 4.68
CA ASN A 152 -17.98 4.82 5.69
C ASN A 152 -19.39 4.22 5.79
N ASN A 153 -19.89 3.60 4.73
CA ASN A 153 -21.18 2.90 4.70
C ASN A 153 -21.08 1.37 4.89
N LEU A 154 -19.90 0.84 5.30
CA LEU A 154 -19.65 -0.60 5.49
C LEU A 154 -19.78 -1.44 4.21
N GLU A 155 -19.69 -0.83 3.04
CA GLU A 155 -19.82 -1.45 1.72
C GLU A 155 -18.47 -1.87 1.13
N SER A 156 -17.62 -2.47 1.96
CA SER A 156 -16.31 -2.99 1.53
C SER A 156 -16.42 -4.06 0.43
N GLY A 157 -17.54 -4.79 0.39
CA GLY A 157 -17.81 -5.75 -0.67
C GLY A 157 -17.88 -5.11 -2.06
N LYS A 158 -18.60 -3.97 -2.21
CA LYS A 158 -18.66 -3.22 -3.47
C LYS A 158 -17.31 -2.68 -3.88
N ALA A 159 -16.53 -2.17 -2.91
CA ALA A 159 -15.16 -1.73 -3.14
C ALA A 159 -14.26 -2.88 -3.64
N ASN A 160 -14.37 -4.06 -3.01
CA ASN A 160 -13.62 -5.25 -3.44
C ASN A 160 -14.02 -5.73 -4.83
N THR A 161 -15.31 -5.74 -5.17
CA THR A 161 -15.77 -6.10 -6.53
C THR A 161 -15.13 -5.19 -7.58
N ALA A 162 -15.05 -3.88 -7.35
CA ALA A 162 -14.37 -2.96 -8.26
C ALA A 162 -12.88 -3.30 -8.40
N THR A 163 -12.20 -3.67 -7.30
CA THR A 163 -10.80 -4.10 -7.33
C THR A 163 -10.61 -5.43 -8.07
N LEU A 164 -11.51 -6.40 -7.91
CA LEU A 164 -11.46 -7.67 -8.65
C LEU A 164 -11.67 -7.44 -10.16
N LEU A 165 -12.56 -6.53 -10.55
CA LEU A 165 -12.73 -6.12 -11.95
C LEU A 165 -11.45 -5.48 -12.52
N ARG A 166 -10.74 -4.66 -11.75
CA ARG A 166 -9.41 -4.14 -12.13
C ARG A 166 -8.45 -5.28 -12.46
N ILE A 167 -8.35 -6.27 -11.58
CA ILE A 167 -7.44 -7.39 -11.77
C ILE A 167 -7.85 -8.23 -12.98
N ALA A 168 -9.13 -8.52 -13.12
CA ALA A 168 -9.64 -9.25 -14.27
C ALA A 168 -9.34 -8.50 -15.59
N ALA A 169 -9.53 -7.18 -15.60
CA ALA A 169 -9.19 -6.34 -16.76
C ALA A 169 -7.67 -6.35 -17.06
N THR A 170 -6.82 -6.20 -16.03
CA THR A 170 -5.36 -6.27 -16.19
C THR A 170 -4.93 -7.66 -16.70
N LEU A 171 -5.53 -8.74 -16.17
CA LEU A 171 -5.27 -10.10 -16.63
C LEU A 171 -5.71 -10.30 -18.09
N ALA A 172 -6.88 -9.80 -18.46
CA ALA A 172 -7.37 -9.85 -19.83
C ALA A 172 -6.42 -9.10 -20.79
N CYS A 173 -5.96 -7.90 -20.42
CA CYS A 173 -4.94 -7.17 -21.18
C CYS A 173 -3.65 -8.00 -21.30
N SER A 174 -3.21 -8.63 -20.21
CA SER A 174 -1.99 -9.46 -20.19
C SER A 174 -2.09 -10.70 -21.09
N ALA A 175 -3.29 -11.23 -21.27
CA ALA A 175 -3.54 -12.34 -22.17
C ALA A 175 -3.69 -11.92 -23.64
N VAL A 176 -4.28 -10.74 -23.90
CA VAL A 176 -4.63 -10.26 -25.25
C VAL A 176 -3.49 -9.49 -25.89
N PHE A 177 -2.85 -8.56 -25.18
CA PHE A 177 -1.87 -7.64 -25.73
C PHE A 177 -0.70 -8.34 -26.44
N PRO A 178 -0.06 -9.39 -25.85
CA PRO A 178 1.01 -10.11 -26.54
C PRO A 178 0.55 -10.77 -27.85
N ARG A 179 -0.71 -11.24 -27.91
CA ARG A 179 -1.28 -11.90 -29.11
C ARG A 179 -1.48 -10.96 -30.28
N ILE A 180 -1.70 -9.67 -30.01
CA ILE A 180 -1.90 -8.63 -31.04
C ILE A 180 -0.65 -7.77 -31.25
N GLY A 181 0.51 -8.19 -30.70
CA GLY A 181 1.78 -7.51 -30.84
C GLY A 181 1.94 -6.24 -29.98
N TRP A 182 1.04 -6.00 -29.04
CA TRP A 182 1.11 -4.87 -28.09
C TRP A 182 1.98 -5.26 -26.89
N VAL A 183 3.30 -5.18 -27.07
CA VAL A 183 4.30 -5.62 -26.09
C VAL A 183 5.25 -4.49 -25.70
N GLY A 184 5.83 -4.60 -24.52
CA GLY A 184 6.79 -3.64 -23.98
C GLY A 184 6.25 -2.80 -22.80
N PRO A 185 7.10 -1.91 -22.26
CA PRO A 185 6.82 -1.18 -21.01
C PRO A 185 5.55 -0.32 -21.07
N TYR A 186 5.34 0.37 -22.17
CA TYR A 186 4.20 1.29 -22.33
C TYR A 186 2.85 0.56 -22.40
N TRP A 187 2.82 -0.61 -23.02
CA TRP A 187 1.62 -1.46 -23.06
C TRP A 187 1.35 -2.12 -21.69
N GLY A 188 2.41 -2.51 -20.98
CA GLY A 188 2.28 -2.94 -19.59
C GLY A 188 1.69 -1.85 -18.69
N LEU A 189 2.17 -0.61 -18.84
CA LEU A 189 1.64 0.54 -18.11
C LEU A 189 0.21 0.87 -18.50
N LEU A 190 -0.14 0.78 -19.79
CA LEU A 190 -1.50 0.98 -20.27
C LEU A 190 -2.47 -0.04 -19.66
N ALA A 191 -2.08 -1.32 -19.58
CA ALA A 191 -2.88 -2.37 -18.96
C ALA A 191 -3.17 -2.09 -17.48
N LEU A 192 -2.15 -1.62 -16.71
CA LEU A 192 -2.32 -1.19 -15.33
C LEU A 192 -3.23 0.03 -15.22
N THR A 193 -3.00 1.04 -16.04
CA THR A 193 -3.75 2.29 -16.06
C THR A 193 -5.22 2.05 -16.38
N PHE A 194 -5.49 1.25 -17.42
CA PHE A 194 -6.86 0.86 -17.79
C PHE A 194 -7.57 0.17 -16.63
N GLY A 195 -6.92 -0.78 -15.97
CA GLY A 195 -7.48 -1.45 -14.81
C GLY A 195 -7.83 -0.50 -13.67
N VAL A 196 -6.93 0.45 -13.33
CA VAL A 196 -7.15 1.44 -12.25
C VAL A 196 -8.32 2.38 -12.59
N TRP A 197 -8.42 2.86 -13.83
CA TRP A 197 -9.53 3.72 -14.23
C TRP A 197 -10.86 2.98 -14.28
N LEU A 198 -10.87 1.71 -14.71
CA LEU A 198 -12.06 0.86 -14.63
C LEU A 198 -12.53 0.71 -13.17
N GLU A 199 -11.62 0.37 -12.24
CA GLU A 199 -11.92 0.32 -10.81
C GLU A 199 -12.50 1.65 -10.31
N THR A 200 -11.92 2.77 -10.73
CA THR A 200 -12.35 4.11 -10.35
C THR A 200 -13.79 4.38 -10.80
N ILE A 201 -14.10 4.10 -12.07
CA ILE A 201 -15.45 4.29 -12.64
C ILE A 201 -16.47 3.42 -11.91
N VAL A 202 -16.17 2.14 -11.71
CA VAL A 202 -17.07 1.22 -11.02
C VAL A 202 -17.29 1.63 -9.57
N THR A 203 -16.24 2.06 -8.87
CA THR A 203 -16.33 2.53 -7.49
C THR A 203 -17.19 3.79 -7.39
N TRP A 204 -17.05 4.74 -8.34
CA TRP A 204 -17.92 5.91 -8.43
C TRP A 204 -19.38 5.54 -8.65
N PHE A 205 -19.64 4.57 -9.53
CA PHE A 205 -20.99 4.09 -9.77
C PHE A 205 -21.61 3.53 -8.49
N TYR A 206 -20.91 2.69 -7.77
CA TYR A 206 -21.37 2.12 -6.50
C TYR A 206 -21.52 3.15 -5.38
N ALA A 207 -20.72 4.21 -5.37
CA ALA A 207 -20.77 5.23 -4.32
C ALA A 207 -21.90 6.25 -4.51
N ARG A 208 -22.44 6.44 -5.73
CA ARG A 208 -23.47 7.46 -6.05
C ARG A 208 -24.64 7.51 -5.07
N PRO A 209 -25.32 6.41 -4.74
CA PRO A 209 -26.48 6.45 -3.85
C PRO A 209 -26.09 6.91 -2.43
N PHE A 210 -24.92 6.53 -1.95
CA PHE A 210 -24.42 6.91 -0.63
C PHE A 210 -23.99 8.37 -0.57
N VAL A 211 -23.43 8.91 -1.65
CA VAL A 211 -23.12 10.35 -1.77
C VAL A 211 -24.41 11.17 -1.78
N ALA A 212 -25.48 10.66 -2.45
CA ALA A 212 -26.77 11.31 -2.46
C ALA A 212 -27.43 11.34 -1.07
N ALA A 213 -27.19 10.32 -0.25
CA ALA A 213 -27.75 10.17 1.10
C ALA A 213 -26.91 10.80 2.21
N LEU A 214 -25.80 11.51 1.88
CA LEU A 214 -24.94 12.14 2.91
C LEU A 214 -25.72 13.14 3.76
N PRO A 215 -25.56 13.11 5.10
CA PRO A 215 -26.19 14.07 6.01
C PRO A 215 -25.84 15.52 5.66
N ASN A 216 -26.79 16.43 5.89
CA ASN A 216 -26.65 17.87 5.63
C ASN A 216 -26.32 18.23 4.17
N ARG A 217 -26.72 17.38 3.23
CA ARG A 217 -26.64 17.72 1.81
C ARG A 217 -27.71 18.79 1.51
N PRO A 218 -27.33 19.95 0.91
CA PRO A 218 -28.29 20.95 0.48
C PRO A 218 -29.30 20.32 -0.49
N LYS A 219 -30.59 20.54 -0.26
CA LYS A 219 -31.61 20.24 -1.27
C LYS A 219 -31.38 21.17 -2.45
N GLN A 220 -31.19 20.65 -3.62
CA GLN A 220 -30.97 21.44 -4.83
C GLN A 220 -32.32 22.04 -5.25
N GLU A 221 -32.59 23.26 -4.80
CA GLU A 221 -33.63 24.09 -5.39
C GLU A 221 -32.92 24.97 -6.43
N GLY A 222 -33.18 24.73 -7.71
CA GLY A 222 -32.82 25.64 -8.80
C GLY A 222 -31.39 25.61 -9.34
N GLY A 223 -30.66 24.51 -9.28
CA GLY A 223 -29.43 24.30 -10.11
C GLY A 223 -28.20 25.16 -9.82
N ALA A 224 -28.28 26.14 -8.92
CA ALA A 224 -27.14 26.99 -8.55
C ALA A 224 -26.25 26.29 -7.51
N MET A 225 -24.94 26.26 -7.78
CA MET A 225 -23.93 25.83 -6.79
C MET A 225 -23.88 26.86 -5.65
N LEU A 226 -24.47 26.54 -4.51
CA LEU A 226 -24.38 27.43 -3.34
C LEU A 226 -22.91 27.59 -2.94
N PRO A 227 -22.44 28.82 -2.66
CA PRO A 227 -21.09 29.04 -2.16
C PRO A 227 -20.88 28.26 -0.87
N LEU A 228 -19.70 27.64 -0.75
CA LEU A 228 -19.37 26.89 0.47
C LEU A 228 -19.29 27.86 1.65
N PRO A 229 -19.84 27.47 2.82
CA PRO A 229 -19.75 28.30 4.00
C PRO A 229 -18.30 28.55 4.41
N VAL A 230 -18.00 29.67 5.07
CA VAL A 230 -16.67 30.05 5.59
C VAL A 230 -16.03 28.92 6.41
N SER A 231 -16.83 28.09 7.09
CA SER A 231 -16.40 26.88 7.80
C SER A 231 -15.75 25.80 6.91
N ALA A 232 -15.91 25.89 5.58
CA ALA A 232 -15.30 24.93 4.65
C ALA A 232 -13.78 25.12 4.54
N SER A 233 -13.27 26.33 4.60
CA SER A 233 -11.83 26.61 4.54
C SER A 233 -11.12 26.15 5.82
N SER A 234 -11.70 26.38 6.99
CA SER A 234 -11.15 25.90 8.26
C SER A 234 -11.13 24.38 8.34
N LEU A 235 -12.18 23.72 7.86
CA LEU A 235 -12.24 22.26 7.80
C LEU A 235 -11.23 21.66 6.80
N LEU A 236 -11.00 22.32 5.66
CA LEU A 236 -9.96 21.93 4.69
C LEU A 236 -8.57 21.99 5.32
N VAL A 237 -8.26 23.05 6.07
CA VAL A 237 -6.98 23.17 6.79
C VAL A 237 -6.87 22.11 7.88
N GLU A 238 -7.94 21.80 8.62
CA GLU A 238 -7.94 20.72 9.62
C GLU A 238 -7.64 19.36 8.96
N GLN A 239 -8.33 19.06 7.85
CA GLN A 239 -8.08 17.85 7.08
C GLN A 239 -6.64 17.76 6.54
N PHE A 240 -6.09 18.87 6.03
CA PHE A 240 -4.71 18.93 5.56
C PHE A 240 -3.72 18.69 6.71
N ARG A 241 -3.89 19.39 7.84
CA ARG A 241 -3.05 19.17 9.04
C ARG A 241 -3.12 17.75 9.58
N PHE A 242 -4.26 17.09 9.42
CA PHE A 242 -4.43 15.69 9.78
C PHE A 242 -3.74 14.77 8.78
N THR A 243 -3.82 15.07 7.47
CA THR A 243 -3.26 14.24 6.40
C THR A 243 -1.74 14.32 6.36
N LEU A 244 -1.14 15.48 6.59
CA LEU A 244 0.29 15.70 6.43
C LEU A 244 1.17 14.75 7.26
N PRO A 245 0.93 14.52 8.56
CA PRO A 245 1.69 13.54 9.33
C PRO A 245 1.53 12.10 8.80
N LEU A 246 0.33 11.73 8.34
CA LEU A 246 0.08 10.40 7.76
C LEU A 246 0.80 10.24 6.41
N ALA A 247 0.84 11.30 5.61
CA ALA A 247 1.54 11.33 4.33
C ALA A 247 3.05 11.14 4.52
N LEU A 248 3.66 11.91 5.43
CA LEU A 248 5.08 11.77 5.78
C LEU A 248 5.39 10.38 6.32
N GLY A 249 4.54 9.83 7.18
CA GLY A 249 4.68 8.48 7.68
C GLY A 249 4.60 7.43 6.57
N GLY A 250 3.67 7.58 5.62
CA GLY A 250 3.55 6.71 4.44
C GLY A 250 4.79 6.74 3.56
N PHE A 251 5.38 7.92 3.34
CA PHE A 251 6.62 8.08 2.59
C PHE A 251 7.80 7.37 3.27
N LEU A 252 7.97 7.56 4.58
CA LEU A 252 9.03 6.88 5.35
C LEU A 252 8.89 5.35 5.24
N LEU A 253 7.67 4.85 5.33
CA LEU A 253 7.40 3.42 5.16
C LEU A 253 7.77 2.94 3.74
N ALA A 254 7.49 3.73 2.70
CA ALA A 254 7.81 3.40 1.31
C ALA A 254 9.33 3.37 1.03
N CYS A 255 10.15 4.06 1.82
CA CYS A 255 11.60 4.00 1.73
C CYS A 255 12.20 2.72 2.34
N SER A 256 11.46 2.00 3.17
CA SER A 256 11.99 0.86 3.95
C SER A 256 12.58 -0.28 3.10
N PRO A 257 11.95 -0.71 1.98
CA PRO A 257 12.54 -1.75 1.14
C PRO A 257 13.90 -1.36 0.56
N LEU A 258 14.10 -0.08 0.24
CA LEU A 258 15.38 0.43 -0.26
C LEU A 258 16.46 0.33 0.81
N VAL A 259 16.14 0.70 2.05
CA VAL A 259 17.09 0.62 3.18
C VAL A 259 17.50 -0.84 3.40
N ILE A 260 16.53 -1.76 3.50
CA ILE A 260 16.83 -3.19 3.68
C ILE A 260 17.70 -3.71 2.55
N ALA A 261 17.31 -3.48 1.29
CA ALA A 261 18.08 -3.93 0.13
C ALA A 261 19.50 -3.40 0.14
N ALA A 262 19.71 -2.13 0.53
CA ALA A 262 21.04 -1.51 0.62
C ALA A 262 21.93 -2.18 1.67
N PHE A 263 21.39 -2.67 2.77
CA PHE A 263 22.17 -3.41 3.76
C PHE A 263 22.40 -4.86 3.37
N VAL A 264 21.38 -5.54 2.84
CA VAL A 264 21.49 -6.93 2.37
C VAL A 264 22.51 -7.04 1.23
N SER A 265 22.56 -6.05 0.31
CA SER A 265 23.54 -6.03 -0.79
C SER A 265 25.00 -5.84 -0.33
N ARG A 266 25.21 -5.50 0.93
CA ARG A 266 26.55 -5.37 1.55
C ARG A 266 26.95 -6.57 2.42
N SER A 267 26.04 -7.54 2.59
CA SER A 267 26.33 -8.78 3.33
C SER A 267 27.12 -9.77 2.48
N ALA A 268 27.69 -10.80 3.11
CA ALA A 268 28.29 -11.90 2.39
C ALA A 268 27.24 -12.60 1.49
N ASP A 269 27.66 -13.09 0.33
CA ASP A 269 26.81 -13.75 -0.68
C ASP A 269 25.58 -12.91 -1.07
N ALA A 270 25.78 -11.61 -1.26
CA ALA A 270 24.72 -10.62 -1.48
C ALA A 270 23.68 -11.02 -2.52
N ALA A 271 24.10 -11.65 -3.63
CA ALA A 271 23.18 -12.08 -4.69
C ALA A 271 22.21 -13.15 -4.18
N ASP A 272 22.70 -14.17 -3.47
CA ASP A 272 21.88 -15.21 -2.87
C ASP A 272 20.95 -14.66 -1.77
N MET A 273 21.49 -13.75 -0.95
CA MET A 273 20.73 -13.10 0.15
C MET A 273 19.61 -12.21 -0.36
N LEU A 274 19.84 -11.45 -1.43
CA LEU A 274 18.81 -10.66 -2.09
C LEU A 274 17.75 -11.54 -2.75
N ALA A 275 18.17 -12.64 -3.41
CA ALA A 275 17.23 -13.60 -4.00
C ALA A 275 16.30 -14.18 -2.92
N ILE A 276 16.85 -14.68 -1.81
CA ILE A 276 16.05 -15.16 -0.66
C ILE A 276 15.09 -14.07 -0.18
N HIS A 277 15.59 -12.85 0.03
CA HIS A 277 14.78 -11.74 0.54
C HIS A 277 13.60 -11.42 -0.38
N TYR A 278 13.86 -11.21 -1.67
CA TYR A 278 12.78 -10.81 -2.60
C TYR A 278 11.77 -11.92 -2.86
N VAL A 279 12.22 -13.16 -3.00
CA VAL A 279 11.30 -14.28 -3.26
C VAL A 279 10.43 -14.58 -2.03
N THR A 280 10.98 -14.50 -0.82
CA THR A 280 10.19 -14.66 0.41
C THR A 280 9.22 -13.49 0.60
N LEU A 281 9.60 -12.25 0.29
CA LEU A 281 8.69 -11.09 0.29
C LEU A 281 7.57 -11.25 -0.76
N GLY A 282 7.84 -11.89 -1.89
CA GLY A 282 6.82 -12.16 -2.90
C GLY A 282 5.62 -12.94 -2.33
N VAL A 283 5.86 -13.85 -1.38
CA VAL A 283 4.82 -14.59 -0.66
C VAL A 283 4.29 -13.80 0.54
N ALA A 284 5.19 -13.16 1.32
CA ALA A 284 4.82 -12.51 2.57
C ALA A 284 4.06 -11.18 2.37
N ASN A 285 4.37 -10.40 1.32
CA ASN A 285 3.77 -9.09 1.10
C ASN A 285 2.25 -9.12 0.87
N PRO A 286 1.69 -10.01 0.00
CA PRO A 286 0.24 -10.09 -0.17
C PRO A 286 -0.49 -10.30 1.15
N VAL A 287 0.05 -11.18 1.99
CA VAL A 287 -0.54 -11.53 3.30
C VAL A 287 -0.39 -10.36 4.29
N SER A 288 0.76 -9.70 4.28
CA SER A 288 1.02 -8.51 5.09
C SER A 288 0.08 -7.36 4.72
N PHE A 289 -0.14 -7.10 3.43
CA PHE A 289 -1.10 -6.08 2.98
C PHE A 289 -2.54 -6.41 3.41
N ALA A 290 -2.90 -7.69 3.43
CA ALA A 290 -4.19 -8.14 3.96
C ALA A 290 -4.29 -7.86 5.48
N ALA A 291 -3.25 -8.17 6.26
CA ALA A 291 -3.20 -7.90 7.70
C ALA A 291 -3.28 -6.39 8.01
N LEU A 292 -2.62 -5.55 7.22
CA LEU A 292 -2.65 -4.09 7.38
C LEU A 292 -4.05 -3.48 7.17
N ARG A 293 -4.98 -4.18 6.49
CA ARG A 293 -6.39 -3.73 6.37
C ARG A 293 -7.15 -3.70 7.69
N ILE A 294 -6.63 -4.31 8.75
CA ILE A 294 -7.15 -4.14 10.13
C ILE A 294 -7.15 -2.66 10.55
N GLN A 295 -6.27 -1.81 10.00
CA GLN A 295 -6.31 -0.37 10.23
C GLN A 295 -7.67 0.24 9.84
N THR A 296 -8.19 -0.10 8.67
CA THR A 296 -9.51 0.37 8.18
C THR A 296 -10.64 -0.13 9.09
N VAL A 297 -10.54 -1.38 9.56
CA VAL A 297 -11.49 -1.93 10.55
C VAL A 297 -11.44 -1.16 11.86
N ALA A 298 -10.24 -0.87 12.37
CA ALA A 298 -10.06 -0.15 13.62
C ALA A 298 -10.54 1.32 13.55
N VAL A 299 -10.43 1.96 12.40
CA VAL A 299 -11.03 3.29 12.19
C VAL A 299 -12.55 3.25 12.27
N LYS A 300 -13.17 2.12 11.86
CA LYS A 300 -14.63 2.01 11.78
C LYS A 300 -15.26 1.43 13.05
N PHE A 301 -14.58 0.48 13.70
CA PHE A 301 -15.05 -0.24 14.89
C PHE A 301 -14.15 0.08 16.08
N LEU A 302 -14.33 1.27 16.66
CA LEU A 302 -13.57 1.70 17.82
C LEU A 302 -13.89 0.85 19.07
N PRO A 303 -12.93 0.69 20.00
CA PRO A 303 -13.20 0.14 21.31
C PRO A 303 -14.28 0.95 22.05
N GLU A 304 -15.27 0.26 22.64
CA GLU A 304 -16.39 0.90 23.35
C GLU A 304 -15.97 1.46 24.72
N TYR A 305 -14.92 0.91 25.32
CA TYR A 305 -14.35 1.34 26.59
C TYR A 305 -12.85 1.05 26.65
N ALA A 306 -12.13 1.65 27.61
CA ALA A 306 -10.67 1.60 27.70
C ALA A 306 -10.09 0.17 27.82
N GLY A 307 -10.81 -0.77 28.42
CA GLY A 307 -10.42 -2.19 28.57
C GLY A 307 -10.89 -3.12 27.45
N ASP A 308 -11.55 -2.61 26.41
CA ASP A 308 -12.10 -3.44 25.33
C ASP A 308 -10.98 -4.07 24.48
N ARG A 309 -10.79 -5.39 24.64
CA ARG A 309 -9.78 -6.18 23.91
C ARG A 309 -10.35 -6.94 22.71
N ARG A 310 -11.66 -6.86 22.43
CA ARG A 310 -12.31 -7.65 21.36
C ARG A 310 -11.64 -7.45 20.00
N LEU A 311 -11.36 -6.20 19.62
CA LEU A 311 -10.67 -5.89 18.37
C LEU A 311 -9.19 -6.32 18.37
N LEU A 312 -8.52 -6.36 19.54
CA LEU A 312 -7.16 -6.89 19.66
C LEU A 312 -7.14 -8.39 19.43
N VAL A 313 -8.02 -9.14 20.10
CA VAL A 313 -8.17 -10.58 19.91
C VAL A 313 -8.49 -10.89 18.44
N TYR A 314 -9.41 -10.15 17.84
CA TYR A 314 -9.74 -10.28 16.43
C TYR A 314 -8.50 -10.08 15.53
N ALA A 315 -7.71 -9.04 15.76
CA ALA A 315 -6.50 -8.75 14.98
C ALA A 315 -5.45 -9.87 15.12
N VAL A 316 -5.25 -10.40 16.35
CA VAL A 316 -4.32 -11.51 16.60
C VAL A 316 -4.79 -12.78 15.87
N VAL A 317 -6.08 -13.14 16.00
CA VAL A 317 -6.63 -14.34 15.34
C VAL A 317 -6.50 -14.23 13.82
N VAL A 318 -6.86 -13.07 13.26
CA VAL A 318 -6.70 -12.81 11.81
C VAL A 318 -5.23 -12.92 11.41
N GLY A 319 -4.31 -12.33 12.17
CA GLY A 319 -2.88 -12.42 11.90
C GLY A 319 -2.36 -13.86 11.89
N LEU A 320 -2.81 -14.67 12.86
CA LEU A 320 -2.46 -16.11 12.92
C LEU A 320 -3.01 -16.88 11.71
N LEU A 321 -4.28 -16.67 11.35
CA LEU A 321 -4.90 -17.32 10.18
C LEU A 321 -4.19 -16.92 8.87
N LEU A 322 -3.83 -15.66 8.70
CA LEU A 322 -3.07 -15.19 7.55
C LEU A 322 -1.65 -15.77 7.53
N GLY A 323 -1.02 -15.94 8.68
CA GLY A 323 0.31 -16.55 8.82
C GLY A 323 0.38 -18.00 8.36
N ILE A 324 -0.75 -18.73 8.30
CA ILE A 324 -0.79 -20.10 7.78
C ILE A 324 -0.34 -20.14 6.30
N ILE A 325 -0.63 -19.10 5.52
CA ILE A 325 -0.29 -19.07 4.10
C ILE A 325 1.23 -19.11 3.91
N PRO A 326 2.05 -18.15 4.42
CA PRO A 326 3.50 -18.24 4.28
C PRO A 326 4.08 -19.47 5.01
N LEU A 327 3.47 -19.94 6.11
CA LEU A 327 3.90 -21.14 6.78
C LEU A 327 3.78 -22.40 5.90
N ALA A 328 2.76 -22.47 5.04
CA ALA A 328 2.61 -23.57 4.08
C ALA A 328 3.80 -23.64 3.09
N PHE A 329 4.37 -22.48 2.69
CA PHE A 329 5.57 -22.43 1.85
C PHE A 329 6.86 -22.82 2.59
N ALA A 330 6.86 -22.90 3.90
CA ALA A 330 7.98 -23.43 4.68
C ALA A 330 8.04 -24.97 4.65
N THR A 331 6.93 -25.66 4.30
CA THR A 331 6.90 -27.13 4.18
C THR A 331 7.77 -27.61 3.02
N PRO A 332 8.34 -28.84 3.10
CA PRO A 332 9.11 -29.41 1.99
C PRO A 332 8.34 -29.41 0.67
N LEU A 333 7.12 -29.94 0.68
CA LEU A 333 6.32 -30.15 -0.52
C LEU A 333 6.04 -28.85 -1.30
N ILE A 334 5.50 -27.82 -0.63
CA ILE A 334 5.13 -26.56 -1.27
C ILE A 334 6.37 -25.68 -1.49
N GLY A 335 7.29 -25.68 -0.52
CA GLY A 335 8.49 -24.84 -0.60
C GLY A 335 9.47 -25.30 -1.67
N GLU A 336 9.73 -26.59 -1.83
CA GLU A 336 10.62 -27.10 -2.88
C GLU A 336 10.02 -26.85 -4.27
N TRP A 337 8.73 -27.09 -4.44
CA TRP A 337 8.04 -26.75 -5.68
C TRP A 337 8.12 -25.24 -5.98
N TYR A 338 7.77 -24.39 -5.00
CA TYR A 338 7.71 -22.94 -5.23
C TYR A 338 9.10 -22.32 -5.43
N PHE A 339 10.03 -22.58 -4.51
CA PHE A 339 11.37 -21.99 -4.58
C PHE A 339 12.25 -22.67 -5.62
N GLY A 340 12.18 -24.00 -5.75
CA GLY A 340 12.99 -24.76 -6.69
C GLY A 340 12.45 -24.73 -8.11
N GLU A 341 11.24 -25.25 -8.33
CA GLU A 341 10.70 -25.42 -9.69
C GLU A 341 10.13 -24.12 -10.25
N PHE A 342 9.29 -23.41 -9.47
CA PHE A 342 8.59 -22.21 -9.96
C PHE A 342 9.50 -20.97 -10.00
N GLN A 343 10.31 -20.74 -8.97
CA GLN A 343 11.23 -19.58 -8.89
C GLN A 343 12.64 -19.90 -9.41
N ASN A 344 12.93 -21.18 -9.74
CA ASN A 344 14.23 -21.66 -10.23
C ASN A 344 15.42 -21.21 -9.36
N MET A 345 15.24 -21.25 -8.03
CA MET A 345 16.31 -20.91 -7.09
C MET A 345 17.37 -22.00 -7.02
N PRO A 346 18.65 -21.66 -6.84
CA PRO A 346 19.71 -22.66 -6.63
C PRO A 346 19.41 -23.56 -5.43
N PRO A 347 19.58 -24.91 -5.54
CA PRO A 347 19.23 -25.85 -4.46
C PRO A 347 19.86 -25.52 -3.11
N ARG A 348 21.08 -24.93 -3.11
CA ARG A 348 21.82 -24.55 -1.89
C ARG A 348 21.10 -23.54 -1.00
N ILE A 349 20.22 -22.69 -1.56
CA ILE A 349 19.54 -21.61 -0.81
C ILE A 349 18.05 -21.89 -0.56
N ILE A 350 17.47 -22.95 -1.11
CA ILE A 350 16.04 -23.29 -0.94
C ILE A 350 15.73 -23.55 0.54
N GLY A 351 16.58 -24.31 1.25
CA GLY A 351 16.39 -24.57 2.68
C GLY A 351 16.34 -23.28 3.51
N THR A 352 17.23 -22.33 3.19
CA THR A 352 17.25 -21.02 3.85
C THR A 352 16.01 -20.18 3.52
N ALA A 353 15.56 -20.20 2.27
CA ALA A 353 14.34 -19.50 1.86
C ALA A 353 13.10 -20.07 2.57
N ARG A 354 13.02 -21.39 2.73
CA ARG A 354 11.94 -22.06 3.48
C ARG A 354 11.96 -21.70 4.97
N LEU A 355 13.15 -21.65 5.60
CA LEU A 355 13.29 -21.19 6.96
C LEU A 355 12.87 -19.73 7.10
N ALA A 356 13.33 -18.87 6.20
CA ALA A 356 13.01 -17.45 6.17
C ALA A 356 11.49 -17.21 6.07
N ILE A 357 10.80 -17.88 5.14
CA ILE A 357 9.34 -17.70 4.97
C ILE A 357 8.56 -18.27 6.16
N GLY A 358 9.05 -19.34 6.80
CA GLY A 358 8.47 -19.88 8.03
C GLY A 358 8.50 -18.84 9.16
N ILE A 359 9.61 -18.12 9.32
CA ILE A 359 9.72 -17.02 10.29
C ILE A 359 8.78 -15.86 9.88
N TYR A 360 8.74 -15.49 8.59
CA TYR A 360 7.83 -14.45 8.10
C TYR A 360 6.35 -14.73 8.39
N SER A 361 5.94 -15.97 8.65
CA SER A 361 4.55 -16.29 8.99
C SER A 361 4.04 -15.51 10.21
N LEU A 362 4.91 -15.21 11.17
CA LEU A 362 4.56 -14.49 12.40
C LEU A 362 4.38 -12.97 12.16
N ILE A 363 4.93 -12.43 11.07
CA ILE A 363 4.86 -10.99 10.80
C ILE A 363 3.41 -10.52 10.61
N CYS A 364 2.52 -11.41 10.13
CA CYS A 364 1.11 -11.10 9.92
C CYS A 364 0.40 -10.69 11.22
N VAL A 365 0.76 -11.32 12.34
CA VAL A 365 0.22 -10.97 13.67
C VAL A 365 0.71 -9.57 14.07
N ILE A 366 2.01 -9.33 13.91
CA ILE A 366 2.62 -8.04 14.28
C ILE A 366 2.01 -6.91 13.45
N HIS A 367 1.85 -7.12 12.14
CA HIS A 367 1.22 -6.15 11.23
C HIS A 367 -0.26 -5.90 11.58
N ALA A 368 -1.03 -6.93 11.93
CA ALA A 368 -2.43 -6.78 12.32
C ALA A 368 -2.58 -5.99 13.63
N VAL A 369 -1.74 -6.29 14.64
CA VAL A 369 -1.73 -5.56 15.92
C VAL A 369 -1.30 -4.11 15.75
N ARG A 370 -0.24 -3.86 14.96
CA ARG A 370 0.22 -2.53 14.58
C ARG A 370 -0.90 -1.76 13.88
N ALA A 371 -1.49 -2.33 12.83
CA ALA A 371 -2.54 -1.71 12.04
C ALA A 371 -3.75 -1.32 12.91
N ARG A 372 -4.10 -2.16 13.89
CA ARG A 372 -5.13 -1.85 14.87
C ARG A 372 -4.83 -0.57 15.66
N ILE A 373 -3.64 -0.45 16.24
CA ILE A 373 -3.31 0.72 17.09
C ILE A 373 -3.21 2.00 16.26
N GLU A 374 -2.64 1.93 15.05
CA GLU A 374 -2.60 3.04 14.09
C GLU A 374 -4.01 3.48 13.68
N GLY A 375 -4.92 2.54 13.45
CA GLY A 375 -6.32 2.83 13.14
C GLY A 375 -7.06 3.52 14.29
N ILE A 376 -6.83 3.08 15.53
CA ILE A 376 -7.39 3.74 16.73
C ILE A 376 -6.85 5.17 16.88
N ALA A 377 -5.53 5.37 16.68
CA ALA A 377 -4.91 6.69 16.74
C ALA A 377 -5.51 7.65 15.70
N ALA A 378 -5.66 7.16 14.46
CA ALA A 378 -6.27 7.94 13.39
C ALA A 378 -7.73 8.29 13.67
N ALA A 379 -8.54 7.32 14.13
CA ALA A 379 -9.95 7.55 14.46
C ALA A 379 -10.15 8.55 15.62
N ARG A 380 -9.20 8.56 16.57
CA ARG A 380 -9.14 9.56 17.67
C ARG A 380 -8.56 10.91 17.22
N LYS A 381 -8.37 11.13 15.91
CA LYS A 381 -7.78 12.33 15.32
C LYS A 381 -6.36 12.67 15.83
N ARG A 382 -5.54 11.61 16.07
CA ARG A 382 -4.13 11.74 16.51
C ARG A 382 -3.13 11.27 15.42
N PRO A 383 -3.09 11.93 14.27
CA PRO A 383 -2.22 11.49 13.15
C PRO A 383 -0.74 11.62 13.47
N ARG A 384 -0.36 12.53 14.40
CA ARG A 384 1.02 12.69 14.86
C ARG A 384 1.54 11.45 15.58
N ALA A 385 0.68 10.73 16.34
CA ALA A 385 1.07 9.47 16.97
C ALA A 385 1.46 8.43 15.91
N VAL A 386 0.71 8.34 14.81
CA VAL A 386 1.03 7.45 13.68
C VAL A 386 2.34 7.88 13.02
N MET A 387 2.56 9.18 12.80
CA MET A 387 3.82 9.70 12.23
C MET A 387 5.03 9.34 13.11
N TRP A 388 4.96 9.57 14.41
CA TRP A 388 6.03 9.19 15.35
C TRP A 388 6.27 7.68 15.34
N GLY A 389 5.21 6.89 15.21
CA GLY A 389 5.32 5.45 14.96
C GLY A 389 6.15 5.13 13.72
N GLN A 390 5.91 5.81 12.59
CA GLN A 390 6.65 5.58 11.35
C GLN A 390 8.11 6.04 11.43
N ILE A 391 8.39 7.13 12.16
CA ILE A 391 9.76 7.55 12.46
C ILE A 391 10.47 6.46 13.29
N ALA A 392 9.81 5.96 14.34
CA ALA A 392 10.33 4.86 15.15
C ALA A 392 10.57 3.58 14.30
N TYR A 393 9.67 3.30 13.34
CA TYR A 393 9.84 2.20 12.37
C TYR A 393 11.13 2.34 11.58
N THR A 394 11.29 3.47 10.88
CA THR A 394 12.43 3.70 9.99
C THR A 394 13.75 3.74 10.77
N THR A 395 13.73 4.36 11.95
CA THR A 395 14.90 4.40 12.86
C THR A 395 15.28 3.01 13.35
N ALA A 396 14.31 2.23 13.84
CA ALA A 396 14.57 0.87 14.34
C ALA A 396 15.06 -0.05 13.21
N LEU A 397 14.45 0.05 12.02
CA LEU A 397 14.85 -0.70 10.84
C LEU A 397 16.32 -0.41 10.48
N PHE A 398 16.69 0.88 10.41
CA PHE A 398 18.05 1.30 10.10
C PHE A 398 19.04 0.82 11.18
N LEU A 399 18.71 1.01 12.47
CA LEU A 399 19.58 0.61 13.60
C LEU A 399 19.82 -0.90 13.64
N VAL A 400 18.77 -1.71 13.40
CA VAL A 400 18.91 -3.19 13.34
C VAL A 400 19.82 -3.59 12.19
N CYS A 401 19.62 -3.04 10.99
CA CYS A 401 20.48 -3.32 9.85
C CYS A 401 21.93 -2.88 10.11
N ALA A 402 22.13 -1.68 10.65
CA ALA A 402 23.46 -1.14 10.97
C ALA A 402 24.18 -1.90 12.09
N ALA A 403 23.46 -2.48 13.03
CA ALA A 403 24.04 -3.29 14.11
C ALA A 403 24.42 -4.70 13.65
N LEU A 404 23.60 -5.34 12.79
CA LEU A 404 23.81 -6.73 12.40
C LEU A 404 24.84 -6.89 11.26
N LEU A 405 24.98 -5.90 10.39
CA LEU A 405 25.93 -5.96 9.27
C LEU A 405 27.40 -6.09 9.72
N PRO A 406 27.92 -5.28 10.66
CA PRO A 406 29.32 -5.40 11.12
C PRO A 406 29.62 -6.70 11.86
N ILE A 407 28.60 -7.35 12.44
CA ILE A 407 28.74 -8.65 13.13
C ILE A 407 28.86 -9.81 12.13
N GLY A 408 28.70 -9.54 10.81
CA GLY A 408 28.77 -10.56 9.77
C GLY A 408 27.51 -11.42 9.66
N CYS A 409 26.36 -10.95 10.13
CA CYS A 409 25.10 -11.68 9.99
C CYS A 409 24.73 -11.86 8.50
N PRO A 410 24.21 -13.04 8.11
CA PRO A 410 23.69 -13.26 6.75
C PRO A 410 22.62 -12.24 6.38
N GLY A 411 22.60 -11.78 5.12
CA GLY A 411 21.68 -10.73 4.67
C GLY A 411 20.19 -11.03 4.90
N TRP A 412 19.77 -12.30 4.79
CA TRP A 412 18.40 -12.69 5.09
C TRP A 412 18.03 -12.53 6.57
N VAL A 413 18.99 -12.76 7.49
CA VAL A 413 18.80 -12.54 8.93
C VAL A 413 18.66 -11.04 9.23
N ILE A 414 19.52 -10.19 8.59
CA ILE A 414 19.44 -8.74 8.71
C ILE A 414 18.04 -8.25 8.28
N ALA A 415 17.56 -8.71 7.12
CA ALA A 415 16.27 -8.32 6.57
C ALA A 415 15.10 -8.75 7.48
N ILE A 416 15.07 -10.00 7.91
CA ILE A 416 14.00 -10.52 8.78
C ILE A 416 14.00 -9.79 10.12
N SER A 417 15.16 -9.66 10.77
CA SER A 417 15.25 -8.98 12.06
C SER A 417 14.73 -7.53 11.98
N ALA A 418 15.12 -6.79 10.93
CA ALA A 418 14.65 -5.43 10.72
C ALA A 418 13.13 -5.37 10.51
N ILE A 419 12.57 -6.27 9.67
CA ILE A 419 11.13 -6.33 9.38
C ILE A 419 10.31 -6.74 10.62
N PHE A 420 10.89 -7.50 11.56
CA PHE A 420 10.21 -7.87 12.82
C PHE A 420 10.28 -6.77 13.87
N VAL A 421 11.47 -6.23 14.11
CA VAL A 421 11.69 -5.24 15.17
C VAL A 421 10.99 -3.92 14.86
N ALA A 422 11.07 -3.46 13.62
CA ALA A 422 10.55 -2.15 13.24
C ALA A 422 9.03 -1.98 13.51
N PRO A 423 8.12 -2.89 13.13
CA PRO A 423 6.68 -2.73 13.42
C PRO A 423 6.34 -2.92 14.91
N ILE A 424 7.17 -3.64 15.69
CA ILE A 424 7.01 -3.70 17.15
C ILE A 424 7.30 -2.32 17.74
N CYS A 425 8.38 -1.66 17.31
CA CYS A 425 8.70 -0.29 17.74
C CYS A 425 7.60 0.70 17.40
N VAL A 426 6.97 0.59 16.21
CA VAL A 426 5.77 1.37 15.87
C VAL A 426 4.67 1.17 16.88
N THR A 427 4.34 -0.09 17.15
CA THR A 427 3.24 -0.45 18.05
C THR A 427 3.45 0.17 19.44
N ILE A 428 4.67 0.08 19.96
CA ILE A 428 5.05 0.66 21.25
C ILE A 428 4.98 2.18 21.19
N ALA A 429 5.56 2.82 20.18
CA ALA A 429 5.60 4.28 20.05
C ALA A 429 4.19 4.89 19.94
N VAL A 430 3.32 4.28 19.10
CA VAL A 430 1.94 4.76 18.95
C VAL A 430 1.14 4.54 20.24
N TYR A 431 1.34 3.39 20.91
CA TYR A 431 0.69 3.10 22.19
C TYR A 431 1.08 4.13 23.25
N MET A 432 2.38 4.41 23.42
CA MET A 432 2.88 5.42 24.36
C MET A 432 2.33 6.81 24.03
N ALA A 433 2.34 7.19 22.74
CA ALA A 433 1.78 8.48 22.32
C ALA A 433 0.27 8.61 22.59
N LEU A 434 -0.47 7.50 22.66
CA LEU A 434 -1.89 7.49 23.02
C LEU A 434 -2.14 7.47 24.53
N ALA A 435 -1.18 6.96 25.33
CA ALA A 435 -1.32 6.82 26.78
C ALA A 435 -0.95 8.11 27.55
N HIS A 436 -0.08 8.95 26.99
CA HIS A 436 0.43 10.18 27.62
C HIS A 436 -0.49 11.41 27.51
N GLU A 437 -1.69 11.25 27.01
CA GLU A 437 -2.73 12.30 26.90
C GLU A 437 -4.07 11.81 27.45
#